data_cd5e313ae38be02003ba843ddd70b094
#
_entry.id   cd5e313ae38be02003ba843ddd70b094
#
_cell.length_a   1.000
_cell.length_b   1.000
_cell.length_c   1.000
_cell.angle_alpha   90.00
_cell.angle_beta   90.00
_cell.angle_gamma   90.00
#
_symmetry.space_group_name_H-M   'P 1'
#
loop_
_entity.id
_entity.type
_entity.pdbx_description
1 polymer ?
#
loop_
_entity_poly.entity_id
_entity_poly.type
_entity_poly.pdbx_seq_one_letter_code
_entity_poly.pdbx_strand_id
1 'polypeptide(L)'
;VSKKDVESQIVEKMTGADGKKADSVTCPDNLAGQKGAEVNCTMKVGDKTSTVNVTVTSVEGENVKFDMVQTIDKDQVAKQISEELGQQFGTKPETLTCPENLKGTPGATLRCELKDSGQTYGVTVTVNKVDGSDVNYGFKVDDKPTS
;
A
#
# COMPACT_ATOMS: atom_id res chain seq x y z
N VAL A 1 5.02 23.26 0.31
CA VAL A 1 5.40 22.52 -0.89
C VAL A 1 4.16 22.35 -1.76
N SER A 2 4.25 22.74 -3.02
CA SER A 2 3.13 22.62 -3.94
C SER A 2 2.83 21.16 -4.25
N LYS A 3 1.57 20.84 -4.53
CA LYS A 3 1.18 19.48 -4.89
C LYS A 3 1.94 18.95 -6.10
N LYS A 4 2.26 19.82 -7.06
CA LYS A 4 3.05 19.42 -8.24
C LYS A 4 4.46 19.01 -7.86
N ASP A 5 5.08 19.70 -6.93
CA ASP A 5 6.41 19.34 -6.44
C ASP A 5 6.38 18.00 -5.71
N VAL A 6 5.36 17.78 -4.88
CA VAL A 6 5.18 16.51 -4.19
C VAL A 6 4.98 15.38 -5.19
N GLU A 7 4.13 15.60 -6.20
CA GLU A 7 3.89 14.60 -7.25
C GLU A 7 5.17 14.23 -7.99
N SER A 8 6.00 15.23 -8.33
CA SER A 8 7.28 15.00 -9.00
C SER A 8 8.24 14.19 -8.13
N GLN A 9 8.31 14.50 -6.85
CA GLN A 9 9.16 13.77 -5.91
C GLN A 9 8.71 12.31 -5.75
N ILE A 10 7.41 12.08 -5.73
CA ILE A 10 6.86 10.72 -5.64
C ILE A 10 7.27 9.93 -6.88
N VAL A 11 7.13 10.51 -8.06
CA VAL A 11 7.52 9.83 -9.31
C VAL A 11 9.01 9.45 -9.29
N GLU A 12 9.87 10.37 -8.85
CA GLU A 12 11.31 10.09 -8.78
C GLU A 12 11.65 8.99 -7.79
N LYS A 13 11.06 9.05 -6.59
CA LYS A 13 11.38 8.10 -5.52
C LYS A 13 10.74 6.74 -5.70
N MET A 14 9.61 6.70 -6.40
CA MET A 14 8.86 5.45 -6.63
C MET A 14 9.18 4.81 -7.98
N THR A 15 10.30 5.23 -8.61
CA THR A 15 10.78 4.57 -9.82
C THR A 15 11.47 3.27 -9.42
N GLY A 16 11.02 2.16 -10.00
CA GLY A 16 11.58 0.85 -9.71
C GLY A 16 12.96 0.63 -10.31
N ALA A 17 13.61 -0.46 -9.91
CA ALA A 17 14.93 -0.84 -10.42
C ALA A 17 14.93 -1.10 -11.93
N ASP A 18 13.78 -1.43 -12.49
CA ASP A 18 13.59 -1.62 -13.93
C ASP A 18 13.40 -0.31 -14.70
N GLY A 19 13.45 0.82 -13.99
CA GLY A 19 13.27 2.14 -14.59
C GLY A 19 11.82 2.54 -14.83
N LYS A 20 10.86 1.73 -14.40
CA LYS A 20 9.44 2.05 -14.58
C LYS A 20 9.02 3.15 -13.63
N LYS A 21 8.43 4.20 -14.19
CA LYS A 21 7.87 5.30 -13.44
C LYS A 21 6.36 5.15 -13.32
N ALA A 22 5.78 5.82 -12.32
CA ALA A 22 4.33 5.87 -12.21
C ALA A 22 3.72 6.54 -13.44
N ASP A 23 2.59 6.01 -13.91
CA ASP A 23 1.88 6.61 -15.05
C ASP A 23 1.29 7.96 -14.67
N SER A 24 0.78 8.06 -13.45
CA SER A 24 0.26 9.32 -12.92
C SER A 24 0.35 9.34 -11.40
N VAL A 25 0.50 10.53 -10.85
CA VAL A 25 0.43 10.77 -9.41
C VAL A 25 -0.43 12.00 -9.22
N THR A 26 -1.44 11.89 -8.38
CA THR A 26 -2.37 12.96 -8.09
C THR A 26 -2.41 13.22 -6.60
N CYS A 27 -2.08 14.43 -6.19
CA CYS A 27 -2.18 14.85 -4.79
C CYS A 27 -3.36 15.83 -4.67
N PRO A 28 -4.23 15.67 -3.67
CA PRO A 28 -5.44 16.50 -3.55
C PRO A 28 -5.15 17.92 -3.10
N ASP A 29 -4.11 18.12 -2.29
CA ASP A 29 -3.80 19.41 -1.70
C ASP A 29 -2.30 19.65 -1.69
N ASN A 30 -1.90 20.91 -1.52
CA ASN A 30 -0.51 21.26 -1.29
C ASN A 30 -0.07 20.74 0.09
N LEU A 31 1.19 20.35 0.20
CA LEU A 31 1.75 19.93 1.47
C LEU A 31 2.19 21.15 2.25
N ALA A 32 1.67 21.30 3.47
CA ALA A 32 2.09 22.41 4.33
C ALA A 32 3.55 22.24 4.71
N GLY A 33 4.31 23.33 4.69
CA GLY A 33 5.74 23.31 5.06
C GLY A 33 5.94 23.33 6.56
N GLN A 34 5.31 22.42 7.27
CA GLN A 34 5.38 22.30 8.73
C GLN A 34 5.67 20.87 9.11
N LYS A 35 6.49 20.70 10.13
CA LYS A 35 6.81 19.36 10.64
C LYS A 35 5.53 18.65 11.08
N GLY A 36 5.34 17.42 10.61
CA GLY A 36 4.16 16.63 10.91
C GLY A 36 3.02 16.78 9.92
N ALA A 37 3.12 17.70 8.96
CA ALA A 37 2.11 17.84 7.91
C ALA A 37 2.12 16.60 7.03
N GLU A 38 0.93 16.16 6.61
CA GLU A 38 0.79 14.98 5.76
C GLU A 38 -0.19 15.22 4.63
N VAL A 39 0.04 14.49 3.54
CA VAL A 39 -0.91 14.43 2.43
C VAL A 39 -0.88 13.02 1.86
N ASN A 40 -2.05 12.51 1.46
CA ASN A 40 -2.15 11.21 0.80
C ASN A 40 -2.36 11.43 -0.68
N CYS A 41 -1.41 10.97 -1.48
CA CYS A 41 -1.47 11.09 -2.94
C CYS A 41 -1.86 9.75 -3.55
N THR A 42 -2.46 9.78 -4.73
CA THR A 42 -2.82 8.57 -5.47
C THR A 42 -1.83 8.37 -6.59
N MET A 43 -1.25 7.18 -6.66
CA MET A 43 -0.29 6.82 -7.68
C MET A 43 -0.85 5.69 -8.53
N LYS A 44 -0.75 5.81 -9.85
CA LYS A 44 -1.16 4.77 -10.79
C LYS A 44 0.05 4.24 -11.54
N VAL A 45 0.18 2.91 -11.56
CA VAL A 45 1.20 2.22 -12.35
C VAL A 45 0.49 1.11 -13.12
N GLY A 46 0.31 1.30 -14.42
CA GLY A 46 -0.48 0.38 -15.23
C GLY A 46 -1.90 0.28 -14.70
N ASP A 47 -2.34 -0.91 -14.38
CA ASP A 47 -3.69 -1.16 -13.84
C ASP A 47 -3.74 -1.09 -12.31
N LYS A 48 -2.60 -0.85 -11.66
CA LYS A 48 -2.52 -0.82 -10.20
C LYS A 48 -2.60 0.60 -9.68
N THR A 49 -3.37 0.79 -8.63
CA THR A 49 -3.50 2.07 -7.93
C THR A 49 -3.00 1.89 -6.50
N SER A 50 -2.15 2.81 -6.07
CA SER A 50 -1.61 2.80 -4.71
C SER A 50 -1.75 4.19 -4.10
N THR A 51 -1.82 4.25 -2.78
CA THR A 51 -1.82 5.52 -2.05
C THR A 51 -0.44 5.73 -1.48
N VAL A 52 0.10 6.94 -1.66
CA VAL A 52 1.39 7.31 -1.10
C VAL A 52 1.14 8.33 0.00
N ASN A 53 1.51 7.98 1.23
CA ASN A 53 1.45 8.90 2.36
C ASN A 53 2.75 9.69 2.40
N VAL A 54 2.63 11.01 2.38
CA VAL A 54 3.78 11.93 2.44
C VAL A 54 3.70 12.69 3.76
N THR A 55 4.73 12.57 4.59
CA THR A 55 4.78 13.21 5.90
C THR A 55 6.04 14.06 6.01
N VAL A 56 5.88 15.32 6.40
CA VAL A 56 7.01 16.22 6.61
C VAL A 56 7.75 15.82 7.88
N THR A 57 9.04 15.50 7.76
CA THR A 57 9.87 15.09 8.88
C THR A 57 10.68 16.23 9.46
N SER A 58 11.09 17.19 8.64
CA SER A 58 11.83 18.36 9.12
C SER A 58 11.68 19.53 8.16
N VAL A 59 11.79 20.73 8.71
CA VAL A 59 11.76 21.98 7.94
C VAL A 59 12.96 22.81 8.38
N GLU A 60 13.83 23.16 7.41
CA GLU A 60 14.98 24.01 7.65
C GLU A 60 14.96 25.18 6.65
N GLY A 61 14.47 26.35 7.08
CA GLY A 61 14.31 27.49 6.20
C GLY A 61 13.35 27.16 5.06
N GLU A 62 13.82 27.22 3.82
CA GLU A 62 13.04 26.88 2.65
C GLU A 62 13.11 25.38 2.29
N ASN A 63 13.94 24.63 2.98
CA ASN A 63 14.11 23.20 2.73
C ASN A 63 13.15 22.40 3.57
N VAL A 64 12.29 21.64 2.90
CA VAL A 64 11.31 20.76 3.54
C VAL A 64 11.69 19.33 3.20
N LYS A 65 11.94 18.53 4.25
CA LYS A 65 12.21 17.12 4.09
C LYS A 65 10.97 16.33 4.46
N PHE A 66 10.66 15.32 3.68
CA PHE A 66 9.48 14.49 3.94
C PHE A 66 9.76 13.03 3.58
N ASP A 67 9.04 12.15 4.26
CA ASP A 67 9.07 10.72 3.98
C ASP A 67 7.84 10.32 3.18
N MET A 68 8.01 9.35 2.32
CA MET A 68 6.94 8.79 1.51
C MET A 68 6.79 7.31 1.82
N VAL A 69 5.56 6.89 2.11
CA VAL A 69 5.25 5.47 2.33
C VAL A 69 4.13 5.10 1.37
N GLN A 70 4.41 4.14 0.51
CA GLN A 70 3.39 3.60 -0.38
C GLN A 70 2.48 2.68 0.43
N THR A 71 1.17 2.83 0.24
CA THR A 71 0.20 1.92 0.83
C THR A 71 -0.63 1.29 -0.28
N ILE A 72 -0.96 0.02 -0.12
CA ILE A 72 -1.85 -0.68 -1.04
C ILE A 72 -3.24 -0.66 -0.43
N ASP A 73 -4.22 -0.29 -1.24
CA ASP A 73 -5.61 -0.21 -0.81
C ASP A 73 -6.06 -1.56 -0.24
N LYS A 74 -6.75 -1.53 0.90
CA LYS A 74 -7.23 -2.74 1.59
C LYS A 74 -8.10 -3.62 0.69
N ASP A 75 -8.93 -3.01 -0.14
CA ASP A 75 -9.82 -3.76 -1.03
C ASP A 75 -9.00 -4.46 -2.12
N GLN A 76 -7.93 -3.83 -2.60
CA GLN A 76 -7.04 -4.43 -3.57
C GLN A 76 -6.25 -5.59 -2.98
N VAL A 77 -5.77 -5.46 -1.75
CA VAL A 77 -5.10 -6.55 -1.04
C VAL A 77 -6.03 -7.73 -0.87
N ALA A 78 -7.25 -7.47 -0.40
CA ALA A 78 -8.25 -8.52 -0.20
C ALA A 78 -8.58 -9.24 -1.50
N LYS A 79 -8.76 -8.49 -2.58
CA LYS A 79 -9.06 -9.06 -3.90
C LYS A 79 -7.92 -9.96 -4.39
N GLN A 80 -6.70 -9.50 -4.27
CA GLN A 80 -5.54 -10.26 -4.73
C GLN A 80 -5.37 -11.54 -3.94
N ILE A 81 -5.51 -11.49 -2.63
CA ILE A 81 -5.42 -12.68 -1.77
C ILE A 81 -6.53 -13.66 -2.12
N SER A 82 -7.76 -13.16 -2.30
CA SER A 82 -8.90 -13.99 -2.68
C SER A 82 -8.65 -14.72 -4.00
N GLU A 83 -8.09 -14.04 -4.99
CA GLU A 83 -7.77 -14.65 -6.29
C GLU A 83 -6.70 -15.74 -6.16
N GLU A 84 -5.67 -15.49 -5.38
CA GLU A 84 -4.60 -16.47 -5.17
C GLU A 84 -5.11 -17.70 -4.41
N LEU A 85 -5.95 -17.49 -3.40
CA LEU A 85 -6.57 -18.60 -2.68
C LEU A 85 -7.46 -19.42 -3.60
N GLY A 86 -8.20 -18.76 -4.49
CA GLY A 86 -9.00 -19.45 -5.48
C GLY A 86 -8.20 -20.34 -6.40
N GLN A 87 -6.98 -19.90 -6.77
CA GLN A 87 -6.08 -20.69 -7.59
C GLN A 87 -5.48 -21.88 -6.83
N GLN A 88 -5.13 -21.68 -5.56
CA GLN A 88 -4.51 -22.73 -4.76
C GLN A 88 -5.49 -23.81 -4.32
N PHE A 89 -6.71 -23.41 -3.97
CA PHE A 89 -7.69 -24.33 -3.41
C PHE A 89 -8.85 -24.65 -4.35
N GLY A 90 -8.84 -24.07 -5.54
CA GLY A 90 -9.87 -24.28 -6.54
C GLY A 90 -11.17 -23.52 -6.31
N THR A 91 -11.34 -22.89 -5.16
CA THR A 91 -12.51 -22.09 -4.84
C THR A 91 -12.10 -20.83 -4.09
N LYS A 92 -12.79 -19.73 -4.38
CA LYS A 92 -12.55 -18.48 -3.67
C LYS A 92 -13.31 -18.51 -2.33
N PRO A 93 -12.78 -17.84 -1.28
CA PRO A 93 -13.52 -17.71 -0.04
C PRO A 93 -14.77 -16.88 -0.23
N GLU A 94 -15.77 -17.06 0.64
CA GLU A 94 -17.02 -16.31 0.57
C GLU A 94 -16.76 -14.81 0.70
N THR A 95 -15.96 -14.43 1.69
CA THR A 95 -15.56 -13.03 1.88
C THR A 95 -14.14 -12.98 2.42
N LEU A 96 -13.45 -11.93 2.04
CA LEU A 96 -12.13 -11.62 2.58
C LEU A 96 -12.08 -10.11 2.78
N THR A 97 -11.83 -9.67 4.01
CA THR A 97 -11.80 -8.25 4.34
C THR A 97 -10.52 -7.90 5.08
N CYS A 98 -9.97 -6.77 4.77
CA CYS A 98 -8.80 -6.22 5.46
C CYS A 98 -9.22 -4.91 6.13
N PRO A 99 -8.85 -4.69 7.41
CA PRO A 99 -9.33 -3.53 8.15
C PRO A 99 -8.65 -2.22 7.77
N GLU A 100 -7.44 -2.29 7.22
CA GLU A 100 -6.67 -1.10 6.87
C GLU A 100 -5.81 -1.35 5.65
N ASN A 101 -5.27 -0.28 5.07
CA ASN A 101 -4.38 -0.38 3.92
C ASN A 101 -3.05 -1.02 4.35
N LEU A 102 -2.42 -1.75 3.42
CA LEU A 102 -1.12 -2.37 3.66
C LEU A 102 -0.01 -1.36 3.40
N LYS A 103 0.85 -1.16 4.38
CA LYS A 103 2.01 -0.27 4.22
C LYS A 103 3.06 -0.94 3.33
N GLY A 104 3.53 -0.22 2.34
CA GLY A 104 4.55 -0.71 1.40
C GLY A 104 5.96 -0.60 1.95
N THR A 105 6.20 -1.16 3.13
CA THR A 105 7.51 -1.15 3.80
C THR A 105 7.93 -2.58 4.08
N PRO A 106 9.18 -2.98 3.78
CA PRO A 106 9.61 -4.35 4.09
C PRO A 106 9.38 -4.69 5.56
N GLY A 107 8.79 -5.85 5.82
CA GLY A 107 8.47 -6.28 7.18
C GLY A 107 7.12 -5.82 7.71
N ALA A 108 6.42 -4.96 6.98
CA ALA A 108 5.08 -4.53 7.40
C ALA A 108 4.11 -5.70 7.36
N THR A 109 3.20 -5.74 8.34
CA THR A 109 2.22 -6.81 8.45
C THR A 109 0.81 -6.24 8.53
N LEU A 110 -0.15 -7.04 8.08
CA LEU A 110 -1.57 -6.69 8.12
C LEU A 110 -2.36 -7.97 8.40
N ARG A 111 -3.31 -7.88 9.32
CA ARG A 111 -4.21 -9.00 9.62
C ARG A 111 -5.54 -8.78 8.90
N CYS A 112 -5.88 -9.70 8.02
CA CYS A 112 -7.15 -9.70 7.32
C CYS A 112 -8.02 -10.84 7.85
N GLU A 113 -9.31 -10.81 7.56
CA GLU A 113 -10.26 -11.85 7.95
C GLU A 113 -10.84 -12.52 6.72
N LEU A 114 -10.83 -13.83 6.74
CA LEU A 114 -11.38 -14.67 5.68
C LEU A 114 -12.57 -15.43 6.26
N LYS A 115 -13.70 -15.35 5.58
CA LYS A 115 -14.89 -16.12 5.95
C LYS A 115 -15.18 -17.18 4.88
N ASP A 116 -15.32 -18.39 5.33
CA ASP A 116 -15.66 -19.51 4.45
C ASP A 116 -16.37 -20.59 5.25
N SER A 117 -17.49 -21.07 4.71
CA SER A 117 -18.29 -22.15 5.31
C SER A 117 -18.73 -21.84 6.75
N GLY A 118 -19.05 -20.57 7.02
CA GLY A 118 -19.49 -20.13 8.34
C GLY A 118 -18.39 -19.96 9.37
N GLN A 119 -17.12 -20.11 8.97
CA GLN A 119 -15.98 -19.96 9.86
C GLN A 119 -15.13 -18.77 9.45
N THR A 120 -14.52 -18.13 10.43
CA THR A 120 -13.63 -16.99 10.19
C THR A 120 -12.19 -17.39 10.51
N TYR A 121 -11.30 -17.14 9.55
CA TYR A 121 -9.88 -17.41 9.68
C TYR A 121 -9.10 -16.09 9.64
N GLY A 122 -8.03 -16.00 10.41
CA GLY A 122 -7.11 -14.88 10.30
C GLY A 122 -6.14 -15.11 9.14
N VAL A 123 -5.85 -14.05 8.40
CA VAL A 123 -4.86 -14.09 7.32
C VAL A 123 -3.80 -13.05 7.65
N THR A 124 -2.54 -13.49 7.78
CA THR A 124 -1.43 -12.58 8.03
C THR A 124 -0.75 -12.25 6.71
N VAL A 125 -0.74 -10.96 6.35
CA VAL A 125 -0.06 -10.46 5.16
C VAL A 125 1.24 -9.84 5.59
N THR A 126 2.34 -10.19 4.93
CA THR A 126 3.67 -9.66 5.25
C THR A 126 4.33 -9.15 3.99
N VAL A 127 4.84 -7.91 4.03
CA VAL A 127 5.60 -7.36 2.92
C VAL A 127 7.00 -7.93 2.94
N ASN A 128 7.39 -8.59 1.87
CA ASN A 128 8.69 -9.25 1.75
C ASN A 128 9.74 -8.33 1.15
N LYS A 129 9.37 -7.60 0.09
CA LYS A 129 10.30 -6.77 -0.65
C LYS A 129 9.56 -5.59 -1.29
N VAL A 130 10.22 -4.44 -1.33
CA VAL A 130 9.71 -3.26 -2.02
C VAL A 130 10.77 -2.81 -3.02
N ASP A 131 10.37 -2.65 -4.28
CA ASP A 131 11.22 -2.18 -5.36
C ASP A 131 10.50 -1.04 -6.08
N GLY A 132 10.83 0.19 -5.69
CA GLY A 132 10.15 1.37 -6.21
C GLY A 132 8.65 1.34 -5.92
N SER A 133 7.84 1.24 -6.97
CA SER A 133 6.39 1.14 -6.85
C SER A 133 5.89 -0.30 -6.68
N ASP A 134 6.77 -1.28 -6.84
CA ASP A 134 6.40 -2.69 -6.72
C ASP A 134 6.56 -3.16 -5.28
N VAL A 135 5.45 -3.56 -4.68
CA VAL A 135 5.42 -4.10 -3.33
C VAL A 135 5.10 -5.59 -3.42
N ASN A 136 6.06 -6.42 -3.03
CA ASN A 136 5.86 -7.86 -2.99
C ASN A 136 5.46 -8.27 -1.58
N TYR A 137 4.36 -8.96 -1.46
CA TYR A 137 3.88 -9.43 -0.18
C TYR A 137 3.36 -10.85 -0.30
N GLY A 138 3.47 -11.59 0.80
CA GLY A 138 2.90 -12.92 0.91
C GLY A 138 1.84 -12.93 1.99
N PHE A 139 1.11 -14.02 2.08
CA PHE A 139 0.10 -14.16 3.11
C PHE A 139 0.08 -15.61 3.62
N LYS A 140 -0.40 -15.74 4.85
CA LYS A 140 -0.58 -17.06 5.47
C LYS A 140 -1.93 -17.09 6.17
N VAL A 141 -2.72 -18.11 5.88
CA VAL A 141 -4.00 -18.34 6.54
C VAL A 141 -3.74 -19.14 7.81
N ASP A 142 -4.38 -18.76 8.92
CA ASP A 142 -4.25 -19.48 10.17
C ASP A 142 -4.77 -20.92 10.03
N ASP A 143 -4.16 -21.85 10.74
CA ASP A 143 -4.55 -23.28 10.67
C ASP A 143 -5.91 -23.53 11.31
N LYS A 144 -6.33 -22.65 12.23
CA LYS A 144 -7.58 -22.80 12.97
C LYS A 144 -8.44 -21.54 12.81
N PRO A 145 -9.77 -21.70 12.75
CA PRO A 145 -10.65 -20.53 12.68
C PRO A 145 -10.58 -19.71 13.97
N THR A 146 -10.80 -18.40 13.82
CA THR A 146 -10.83 -17.48 14.97
C THR A 146 -12.22 -17.43 15.60
N SER A 147 -13.23 -17.85 14.85
CA SER A 147 -14.61 -17.89 15.36
C SER A 147 -15.47 -18.88 14.56
#